data_55cac5aed1167d038ab9408f4d456187
#
_entry.id   55cac5aed1167d038ab9408f4d456187
#
_cell.length_a   1.000
_cell.length_b   1.000
_cell.length_c   1.000
_cell.angle_alpha   90.00
_cell.angle_beta   90.00
_cell.angle_gamma   90.00
#
_symmetry.space_group_name_H-M   'P 1'
#
loop_
_entity.id
_entity.type
_entity.pdbx_description
1 polymer ?
#
loop_
_entity_poly.entity_id
_entity_poly.type
_entity_poly.pdbx_seq_one_letter_code
_entity_poly.pdbx_strand_id
1 'polypeptide(L)'
;MDVSMTSTLFKPYTMGDLELSNRVAMAPMTRCRADQAHVPTDIMATYYGTRASAGLLITEGTAPDANGAGYARIPGIWSDAQVEAWKPVTKAVNDAGGKIAIQLMHTGRVSHQLNMPEGATVIAPSAVALPGK
;
A
#
# COMPACT_ATOMS: atom_id res chain seq x y z
N MET A 1 17.08 32.13 2.77
CA MET A 1 16.27 31.02 3.32
C MET A 1 17.15 30.25 4.26
N ASP A 2 16.72 30.11 5.51
CA ASP A 2 17.55 29.51 6.56
C ASP A 2 17.69 28.01 6.33
N VAL A 3 18.90 27.57 6.03
CA VAL A 3 19.27 26.14 5.73
C VAL A 3 19.08 25.23 6.94
N SER A 4 18.81 25.80 8.14
CA SER A 4 18.73 25.03 9.40
C SER A 4 17.44 24.20 9.51
N MET A 5 16.31 24.65 8.96
CA MET A 5 15.04 23.91 9.02
C MET A 5 14.98 22.72 8.04
N THR A 6 15.60 22.84 6.86
CA THR A 6 15.73 21.71 5.90
C THR A 6 16.63 20.63 6.44
N SER A 7 17.60 20.93 7.30
CA SER A 7 18.51 19.95 7.87
C SER A 7 17.82 18.93 8.81
N THR A 8 16.75 19.32 9.51
CA THR A 8 16.04 18.42 10.45
C THR A 8 15.21 17.37 9.73
N LEU A 9 14.59 17.72 8.60
CA LEU A 9 13.78 16.79 7.79
C LEU A 9 14.62 15.61 7.27
N PHE A 10 15.88 15.89 6.92
CA PHE A 10 16.79 14.89 6.35
C PHE A 10 17.71 14.21 7.39
N LYS A 11 17.51 14.49 8.70
CA LYS A 11 18.24 13.77 9.75
C LYS A 11 17.65 12.38 9.98
N PRO A 12 18.46 11.37 10.28
CA PRO A 12 17.97 10.07 10.73
C PRO A 12 16.97 10.18 11.88
N TYR A 13 16.08 9.23 11.97
CA TYR A 13 15.06 9.18 13.01
C TYR A 13 14.78 7.73 13.42
N THR A 14 14.78 7.47 14.73
CA THR A 14 14.42 6.19 15.31
C THR A 14 12.94 6.21 15.70
N MET A 15 12.14 5.31 15.13
CA MET A 15 10.73 5.14 15.44
C MET A 15 10.50 3.73 16.02
N GLY A 16 10.51 3.64 17.35
CA GLY A 16 10.54 2.34 18.03
C GLY A 16 11.82 1.58 17.64
N ASP A 17 11.69 0.38 17.10
CA ASP A 17 12.82 -0.44 16.62
C ASP A 17 13.19 -0.15 15.16
N LEU A 18 12.55 0.82 14.52
CA LEU A 18 12.74 1.13 13.12
C LEU A 18 13.68 2.34 12.94
N GLU A 19 14.84 2.08 12.35
CA GLU A 19 15.80 3.12 11.99
C GLU A 19 15.48 3.67 10.59
N LEU A 20 15.12 4.96 10.51
CA LEU A 20 14.81 5.68 9.28
C LEU A 20 15.96 6.58 8.87
N SER A 21 16.29 6.61 7.58
CA SER A 21 17.36 7.46 7.03
C SER A 21 17.03 8.96 7.09
N ASN A 22 15.77 9.30 7.14
CA ASN A 22 15.27 10.68 7.24
C ASN A 22 13.82 10.69 7.75
N ARG A 23 13.22 11.86 7.89
CA ARG A 23 11.87 12.05 8.45
C ARG A 23 10.78 12.26 7.39
N VAL A 24 11.08 11.95 6.13
CA VAL A 24 10.11 11.99 5.04
C VAL A 24 9.38 10.66 4.99
N ALA A 25 8.06 10.66 5.07
CA ALA A 25 7.24 9.48 4.88
C ALA A 25 6.37 9.63 3.63
N MET A 26 6.36 8.62 2.78
CA MET A 26 5.43 8.53 1.65
C MET A 26 4.07 8.03 2.17
N ALA A 27 3.04 8.86 2.03
CA ALA A 27 1.67 8.50 2.41
C ALA A 27 1.10 7.41 1.49
N PRO A 28 0.14 6.59 1.98
CA PRO A 28 -0.61 5.65 1.16
C PRO A 28 -1.36 6.34 0.02
N MET A 29 -1.20 5.85 -1.19
CA MET A 29 -1.90 6.38 -2.37
C MET A 29 -2.28 5.26 -3.32
N THR A 30 -3.58 4.98 -3.47
CA THR A 30 -4.10 3.97 -4.40
C THR A 30 -3.70 4.29 -5.84
N ARG A 31 -3.03 3.33 -6.52
CA ARG A 31 -2.51 3.51 -7.89
C ARG A 31 -3.22 2.65 -8.92
N CYS A 32 -3.99 1.65 -8.49
CA CYS A 32 -4.73 0.73 -9.37
C CYS A 32 -3.80 0.06 -10.41
N ARG A 33 -2.67 -0.48 -9.99
CA ARG A 33 -1.65 -1.09 -10.87
C ARG A 33 -1.39 -2.57 -10.60
N ALA A 34 -2.13 -3.20 -9.68
CA ALA A 34 -2.20 -4.65 -9.61
C ALA A 34 -2.89 -5.23 -10.86
N ASP A 35 -2.77 -6.52 -11.09
CA ASP A 35 -3.49 -7.19 -12.17
C ASP A 35 -4.98 -7.41 -11.82
N GLN A 36 -5.71 -8.13 -12.66
CA GLN A 36 -7.13 -8.43 -12.43
C GLN A 36 -7.37 -9.39 -11.24
N ALA A 37 -6.37 -10.19 -10.88
CA ALA A 37 -6.39 -11.07 -9.71
C ALA A 37 -5.85 -10.37 -8.45
N HIS A 38 -5.71 -9.05 -8.48
CA HIS A 38 -5.16 -8.24 -7.38
C HIS A 38 -3.71 -8.61 -7.01
N VAL A 39 -2.97 -9.22 -7.95
CA VAL A 39 -1.56 -9.57 -7.76
C VAL A 39 -0.70 -8.34 -8.06
N PRO A 40 0.24 -7.95 -7.18
CA PRO A 40 1.21 -6.90 -7.46
C PRO A 40 1.99 -7.14 -8.74
N THR A 41 2.30 -6.08 -9.47
CA THR A 41 3.00 -6.15 -10.77
C THR A 41 4.38 -5.49 -10.72
N ASP A 42 5.24 -5.76 -11.71
CA ASP A 42 6.60 -5.21 -11.79
C ASP A 42 6.64 -3.68 -11.80
N ILE A 43 5.60 -3.03 -12.35
CA ILE A 43 5.51 -1.57 -12.31
C ILE A 43 5.37 -1.04 -10.90
N MET A 44 4.78 -1.83 -9.97
CA MET A 44 4.70 -1.45 -8.56
C MET A 44 6.08 -1.54 -7.90
N ALA A 45 6.90 -2.56 -8.24
CA ALA A 45 8.28 -2.64 -7.76
C ALA A 45 9.11 -1.41 -8.21
N THR A 46 8.99 -1.04 -9.48
CA THR A 46 9.61 0.19 -10.01
C THR A 46 9.09 1.44 -9.29
N TYR A 47 7.76 1.56 -9.11
CA TYR A 47 7.13 2.72 -8.49
C TYR A 47 7.61 2.94 -7.05
N TYR A 48 7.65 1.90 -6.23
CA TYR A 48 8.12 2.01 -4.84
C TYR A 48 9.65 2.11 -4.76
N GLY A 49 10.39 1.35 -5.57
CA GLY A 49 11.85 1.38 -5.60
C GLY A 49 12.42 2.76 -5.93
N THR A 50 11.83 3.49 -6.89
CA THR A 50 12.27 4.85 -7.24
C THR A 50 11.99 5.90 -6.16
N ARG A 51 11.27 5.55 -5.10
CA ARG A 51 10.93 6.41 -3.94
C ARG A 51 11.62 5.99 -2.65
N ALA A 52 12.48 4.99 -2.71
CA ALA A 52 13.16 4.41 -1.56
C ALA A 52 14.07 5.39 -0.78
N SER A 53 14.36 6.57 -1.35
CA SER A 53 15.08 7.64 -0.65
C SER A 53 14.27 8.31 0.47
N ALA A 54 12.93 8.12 0.52
CA ALA A 54 12.14 8.51 1.69
C ALA A 54 12.47 7.60 2.88
N GLY A 55 12.41 8.14 4.10
CA GLY A 55 12.69 7.38 5.32
C GLY A 55 11.73 6.21 5.52
N LEU A 56 10.47 6.38 5.17
CA LEU A 56 9.45 5.32 5.23
C LEU A 56 8.51 5.43 4.03
N LEU A 57 8.25 4.33 3.36
CA LEU A 57 7.17 4.21 2.39
C LEU A 57 6.00 3.44 3.02
N ILE A 58 4.78 3.96 2.86
CA ILE A 58 3.56 3.21 3.18
C ILE A 58 2.88 2.91 1.84
N THR A 59 2.57 1.63 1.60
CA THR A 59 1.99 1.22 0.32
C THR A 59 0.59 1.80 0.12
N GLU A 60 0.10 1.73 -1.10
CA GLU A 60 -1.33 1.86 -1.37
C GLU A 60 -2.15 0.86 -0.56
N GLY A 61 -3.44 1.17 -0.38
CA GLY A 61 -4.37 0.28 0.32
C GLY A 61 -4.38 -1.11 -0.30
N THR A 62 -4.03 -2.10 0.50
CA THR A 62 -3.87 -3.51 0.12
C THR A 62 -4.95 -4.32 0.81
N ALA A 63 -5.77 -5.03 0.03
CA ALA A 63 -6.89 -5.80 0.58
C ALA A 63 -6.38 -7.01 1.37
N PRO A 64 -6.86 -7.22 2.63
CA PRO A 64 -6.48 -8.37 3.45
C PRO A 64 -7.22 -9.65 3.08
N ASP A 65 -8.35 -9.55 2.38
CA ASP A 65 -9.15 -10.65 1.85
C ASP A 65 -9.94 -10.22 0.59
N ALA A 66 -10.59 -11.17 -0.07
CA ALA A 66 -11.33 -10.93 -1.30
C ALA A 66 -12.51 -9.96 -1.11
N ASN A 67 -13.19 -9.96 0.04
CA ASN A 67 -14.30 -9.05 0.33
C ASN A 67 -13.81 -7.62 0.60
N GLY A 68 -12.53 -7.46 0.93
CA GLY A 68 -11.88 -6.16 1.11
C GLY A 68 -11.51 -5.46 -0.21
N ALA A 69 -11.50 -6.17 -1.33
CA ALA A 69 -11.02 -5.70 -2.63
C ALA A 69 -12.11 -5.00 -3.45
N GLY A 70 -12.67 -3.90 -2.94
CA GLY A 70 -13.79 -3.20 -3.57
C GLY A 70 -13.44 -2.08 -4.55
N TYR A 71 -12.17 -1.83 -4.82
CA TYR A 71 -11.69 -0.91 -5.86
C TYR A 71 -10.96 -1.67 -6.97
N ALA A 72 -11.07 -1.17 -8.19
CA ALA A 72 -10.44 -1.81 -9.35
C ALA A 72 -8.92 -1.89 -9.20
N ARG A 73 -8.37 -3.10 -9.39
CA ARG A 73 -6.92 -3.35 -9.48
C ARG A 73 -6.10 -2.80 -8.31
N ILE A 74 -6.67 -2.77 -7.11
CA ILE A 74 -5.89 -2.61 -5.88
C ILE A 74 -5.16 -3.92 -5.58
N PRO A 75 -3.97 -3.90 -4.99
CA PRO A 75 -3.29 -5.13 -4.63
C PRO A 75 -3.97 -5.84 -3.46
N GLY A 76 -3.81 -7.14 -3.40
CA GLY A 76 -4.21 -7.99 -2.28
C GLY A 76 -3.02 -8.60 -1.57
N ILE A 77 -3.27 -9.25 -0.43
CA ILE A 77 -2.27 -9.99 0.35
C ILE A 77 -2.88 -11.25 1.01
N TRP A 78 -3.96 -11.78 0.44
CA TRP A 78 -4.67 -12.95 1.00
C TRP A 78 -4.34 -14.28 0.31
N SER A 79 -3.59 -14.27 -0.79
CA SER A 79 -3.17 -15.48 -1.49
C SER A 79 -1.66 -15.59 -1.59
N ASP A 80 -1.15 -16.83 -1.72
CA ASP A 80 0.29 -17.07 -1.88
C ASP A 80 0.86 -16.32 -3.09
N ALA A 81 0.12 -16.29 -4.22
CA ALA A 81 0.55 -15.57 -5.41
C ALA A 81 0.73 -14.07 -5.16
N GLN A 82 -0.16 -13.46 -4.38
CA GLN A 82 -0.06 -12.05 -3.99
C GLN A 82 1.12 -11.83 -3.05
N VAL A 83 1.31 -12.69 -2.05
CA VAL A 83 2.45 -12.63 -1.12
C VAL A 83 3.78 -12.74 -1.88
N GLU A 84 3.90 -13.72 -2.78
CA GLU A 84 5.11 -13.88 -3.61
C GLU A 84 5.37 -12.65 -4.50
N ALA A 85 4.32 -12.06 -5.08
CA ALA A 85 4.44 -10.87 -5.92
C ALA A 85 4.79 -9.58 -5.13
N TRP A 86 4.52 -9.53 -3.82
CA TRP A 86 4.98 -8.43 -2.97
C TRP A 86 6.49 -8.50 -2.70
N LYS A 87 7.13 -9.67 -2.77
CA LYS A 87 8.58 -9.82 -2.50
C LYS A 87 9.46 -8.97 -3.44
N PRO A 88 9.26 -8.95 -4.77
CA PRO A 88 9.99 -8.03 -5.64
C PRO A 88 9.79 -6.56 -5.28
N VAL A 89 8.58 -6.16 -4.87
CA VAL A 89 8.27 -4.78 -4.47
C VAL A 89 9.06 -4.38 -3.23
N THR A 90 9.00 -5.20 -2.18
CA THR A 90 9.73 -4.93 -0.94
C THR A 90 11.23 -5.00 -1.14
N LYS A 91 11.70 -5.96 -1.96
CA LYS A 91 13.11 -6.09 -2.32
C LYS A 91 13.65 -4.85 -3.02
N ALA A 92 12.93 -4.30 -4.00
CA ALA A 92 13.36 -3.11 -4.71
C ALA A 92 13.56 -1.90 -3.78
N VAL A 93 12.71 -1.75 -2.76
CA VAL A 93 12.85 -0.69 -1.76
C VAL A 93 14.02 -0.97 -0.80
N ASN A 94 14.11 -2.21 -0.31
CA ASN A 94 15.14 -2.60 0.67
C ASN A 94 16.55 -2.56 0.06
N ASP A 95 16.73 -3.02 -1.18
CA ASP A 95 18.00 -2.97 -1.90
C ASP A 95 18.48 -1.52 -2.11
N ALA A 96 17.54 -0.58 -2.25
CA ALA A 96 17.83 0.85 -2.34
C ALA A 96 18.00 1.53 -0.96
N GLY A 97 18.02 0.76 0.14
CA GLY A 97 18.22 1.25 1.51
C GLY A 97 16.97 1.86 2.17
N GLY A 98 15.80 1.79 1.52
CA GLY A 98 14.54 2.29 2.05
C GLY A 98 13.85 1.32 3.02
N LYS A 99 12.79 1.81 3.66
CA LYS A 99 11.87 1.03 4.51
C LYS A 99 10.47 1.11 3.93
N ILE A 100 9.74 -0.01 3.93
CA ILE A 100 8.39 -0.08 3.39
C ILE A 100 7.47 -0.86 4.33
N ALA A 101 6.26 -0.35 4.52
CA ALA A 101 5.19 -0.99 5.27
C ALA A 101 3.92 -1.09 4.41
N ILE A 102 3.14 -2.14 4.57
CA ILE A 102 1.87 -2.32 3.86
C ILE A 102 0.75 -1.66 4.65
N GLN A 103 -0.05 -0.82 3.96
CA GLN A 103 -1.35 -0.40 4.48
C GLN A 103 -2.40 -1.47 4.19
N LEU A 104 -2.88 -2.15 5.23
CA LEU A 104 -4.05 -3.02 5.09
C LEU A 104 -5.31 -2.17 5.00
N MET A 105 -6.13 -2.41 3.97
CA MET A 105 -7.35 -1.65 3.71
C MET A 105 -8.48 -2.58 3.28
N HIS A 106 -9.57 -2.57 4.03
CA HIS A 106 -10.83 -3.22 3.67
C HIS A 106 -11.84 -2.15 3.25
N THR A 107 -12.34 -2.21 2.02
CA THR A 107 -13.20 -1.16 1.47
C THR A 107 -14.63 -1.15 2.04
N GLY A 108 -15.05 -2.26 2.66
CA GLY A 108 -16.33 -2.32 3.37
C GLY A 108 -17.54 -2.00 2.48
N ARG A 109 -18.50 -1.28 3.02
CA ARG A 109 -19.75 -0.90 2.32
C ARG A 109 -19.56 0.03 1.11
N VAL A 110 -18.39 0.66 0.95
CA VAL A 110 -18.12 1.48 -0.23
C VAL A 110 -17.65 0.66 -1.43
N SER A 111 -17.43 -0.64 -1.25
CA SER A 111 -17.06 -1.58 -2.31
C SER A 111 -18.09 -1.56 -3.45
N HIS A 112 -17.61 -1.80 -4.66
CA HIS A 112 -18.47 -2.03 -5.81
C HIS A 112 -18.26 -3.47 -6.32
N GLN A 113 -19.35 -4.22 -6.46
CA GLN A 113 -19.32 -5.65 -6.80
C GLN A 113 -18.51 -5.95 -8.07
N LEU A 114 -18.58 -5.08 -9.08
CA LEU A 114 -17.83 -5.24 -10.34
C LEU A 114 -16.30 -5.12 -10.18
N ASN A 115 -15.82 -4.61 -9.06
CA ASN A 115 -14.39 -4.50 -8.77
C ASN A 115 -13.87 -5.63 -7.88
N MET A 116 -14.78 -6.50 -7.40
CA MET A 116 -14.45 -7.57 -6.46
C MET A 116 -14.17 -8.87 -7.22
N PRO A 117 -13.33 -9.76 -6.68
CA PRO A 117 -13.17 -11.12 -7.21
C PRO A 117 -14.49 -11.87 -7.26
N GLU A 118 -14.56 -12.87 -8.15
CA GLU A 118 -15.71 -13.78 -8.22
C GLU A 118 -15.96 -14.45 -6.85
N GLY A 119 -17.22 -14.52 -6.45
CA GLY A 119 -17.63 -15.06 -5.15
C GLY A 119 -17.47 -14.12 -3.95
N ALA A 120 -16.77 -13.01 -4.09
CA ALA A 120 -16.67 -12.02 -3.02
C ALA A 120 -17.97 -11.21 -2.88
N THR A 121 -18.25 -10.76 -1.66
CA THR A 121 -19.46 -9.99 -1.33
C THR A 121 -19.14 -8.71 -0.57
N VAL A 122 -19.95 -7.69 -0.78
CA VAL A 122 -19.84 -6.44 -0.01
C VAL A 122 -20.26 -6.70 1.44
N ILE A 123 -19.33 -6.56 2.37
CA ILE A 123 -19.56 -6.76 3.80
C ILE A 123 -19.24 -5.49 4.59
N ALA A 124 -19.92 -5.31 5.71
CA ALA A 124 -19.69 -4.20 6.61
C ALA A 124 -20.09 -4.60 8.05
N PRO A 125 -19.64 -3.87 9.08
CA PRO A 125 -20.00 -4.16 10.48
C PRO A 125 -21.50 -4.07 10.77
N SER A 126 -22.27 -3.40 9.90
CA SER A 126 -23.73 -3.28 10.01
C SER A 126 -24.38 -3.24 8.63
N ALA A 127 -25.63 -3.72 8.52
CA ALA A 127 -26.42 -3.75 7.28
C ALA A 127 -27.00 -2.35 6.93
N VAL A 128 -26.17 -1.33 6.96
CA VAL A 128 -26.55 0.04 6.58
C VAL A 128 -25.95 0.34 5.21
N ALA A 129 -26.80 0.61 4.22
CA ALA A 129 -26.36 0.99 2.88
C ALA A 129 -25.66 2.36 2.88
N LEU A 130 -24.73 2.54 1.95
CA LEU A 130 -24.12 3.84 1.72
C LEU A 130 -25.19 4.77 1.10
N PRO A 131 -25.41 5.99 1.66
CA PRO A 131 -26.35 6.94 1.07
C PRO A 131 -25.98 7.28 -0.39
N GLY A 132 -26.97 7.27 -1.28
CA GLY A 132 -26.78 7.62 -2.70
C GLY A 132 -26.28 6.49 -3.60
N LYS A 133 -26.27 5.26 -3.12
CA LYS A 133 -26.00 4.05 -3.94
C LYS A 133 -27.21 3.14 -3.98
#